data_cbb14ebf217bc83fd92b3b5fdf2faec0
#
_entry.id   cbb14ebf217bc83fd92b3b5fdf2faec0
#
_cell.length_a   1.000
_cell.length_b   1.000
_cell.length_c   1.000
_cell.angle_alpha   90.00
_cell.angle_beta   90.00
_cell.angle_gamma   90.00
#
_symmetry.space_group_name_H-M   'P 1'
#
loop_
_entity.id
_entity.type
_entity.pdbx_description
1 polymer ?
#
loop_
_entity_poly.entity_id
_entity_poly.type
_entity_poly.pdbx_seq_one_letter_code
_entity_poly.pdbx_strand_id
1 'polypeptide(L)'
;VLAGWAVLVALGEWLWAGAEVPLGDFYPFGPAQGDAATRKQDDGGSELRPLSIPFPFFGAGHTGLYVNNNGIISFLKEVSQFTPVAFPISKDRRVVAAFWADVDNRRAGEIYYRESTEQPILERASRDIAQYFPEFPGFSAQWVFIATWYRVTFFGGSS
;
A
#
# COMPACT_ATOMS: atom_id res chain seq x y z
N VAL A 1 -14.61 15.17 16.63
CA VAL A 1 -13.25 15.17 16.07
C VAL A 1 -12.92 13.73 15.68
N LEU A 2 -13.08 13.40 14.41
CA LEU A 2 -12.69 12.10 13.88
C LEU A 2 -11.20 12.16 13.56
N ALA A 3 -10.39 11.39 14.27
CA ALA A 3 -9.00 11.18 13.94
C ALA A 3 -8.95 10.42 12.60
N GLY A 4 -8.42 11.08 11.56
CA GLY A 4 -8.40 10.53 10.21
C GLY A 4 -7.24 9.56 10.02
N TRP A 5 -7.56 8.33 9.66
CA TRP A 5 -6.63 7.26 9.29
C TRP A 5 -6.76 7.01 7.79
N ALA A 6 -5.67 7.03 7.06
CA ALA A 6 -5.70 6.71 5.64
C ALA A 6 -4.59 5.72 5.27
N VAL A 7 -4.98 4.66 4.59
CA VAL A 7 -4.09 3.89 3.72
C VAL A 7 -4.26 4.48 2.33
N LEU A 8 -3.29 5.25 1.87
CA LEU A 8 -3.32 5.82 0.53
C LEU A 8 -2.73 4.82 -0.46
N VAL A 9 -3.63 4.24 -1.23
CA VAL A 9 -3.30 3.59 -2.48
C VAL A 9 -3.49 4.64 -3.56
N ALA A 10 -2.43 5.09 -4.20
CA ALA A 10 -2.53 6.00 -5.32
C ALA A 10 -3.14 5.26 -6.51
N LEU A 11 -4.45 5.43 -6.71
CA LEU A 11 -5.13 5.04 -7.95
C LEU A 11 -5.10 6.26 -8.88
N GLY A 12 -4.23 6.21 -9.89
CA GLY A 12 -4.23 7.21 -10.96
C GLY A 12 -5.47 7.06 -11.84
N GLU A 13 -6.03 8.18 -12.28
CA GLU A 13 -7.12 8.20 -13.25
C GLU A 13 -6.69 7.59 -14.59
N TRP A 14 -7.50 6.67 -15.09
CA TRP A 14 -7.32 6.04 -16.40
C TRP A 14 -7.78 6.99 -17.52
N LEU A 15 -6.85 7.78 -18.05
CA LEU A 15 -7.00 8.40 -19.34
C LEU A 15 -5.78 8.06 -20.22
N TRP A 16 -6.03 7.20 -21.24
CA TRP A 16 -5.14 6.80 -22.33
C TRP A 16 -4.12 5.69 -22.04
N ALA A 17 -4.22 4.65 -22.82
CA ALA A 17 -3.25 3.57 -22.92
C ALA A 17 -1.84 4.12 -23.17
N GLY A 18 -0.92 3.91 -22.22
CA GLY A 18 0.51 4.18 -22.39
C GLY A 18 1.15 5.20 -21.46
N ALA A 19 0.41 5.86 -20.56
CA ALA A 19 1.01 6.79 -19.60
C ALA A 19 1.38 6.05 -18.30
N GLU A 20 2.66 5.75 -18.14
CA GLU A 20 3.23 5.38 -16.85
C GLU A 20 3.03 6.55 -15.86
N VAL A 21 2.58 6.26 -14.63
CA VAL A 21 2.47 7.29 -13.60
C VAL A 21 3.86 7.82 -13.30
N PRO A 22 4.12 9.13 -13.44
CA PRO A 22 5.43 9.69 -13.20
C PRO A 22 5.90 9.40 -11.77
N LEU A 23 7.16 9.02 -11.59
CA LEU A 23 7.73 8.75 -10.26
C LEU A 23 7.61 9.95 -9.31
N GLY A 24 7.57 11.18 -9.85
CA GLY A 24 7.36 12.40 -9.09
C GLY A 24 5.98 12.49 -8.43
N ASP A 25 5.01 11.74 -8.92
CA ASP A 25 3.66 11.68 -8.38
C ASP A 25 3.52 10.64 -7.26
N PHE A 26 4.54 9.84 -7.03
CA PHE A 26 4.58 8.89 -5.91
C PHE A 26 4.87 9.61 -4.59
N TYR A 27 4.42 9.04 -3.49
CA TYR A 27 5.00 9.41 -2.20
C TYR A 27 6.48 9.06 -2.19
N PRO A 28 7.35 9.86 -1.56
CA PRO A 28 8.78 9.54 -1.48
C PRO A 28 8.98 8.14 -0.94
N PHE A 29 9.81 7.35 -1.60
CA PHE A 29 10.06 5.94 -1.26
C PHE A 29 11.52 5.56 -1.46
N GLY A 30 11.86 4.37 -1.01
CA GLY A 30 13.18 3.77 -1.15
C GLY A 30 14.08 3.96 0.08
N PRO A 31 15.29 3.39 0.05
CA PRO A 31 16.20 3.37 1.19
C PRO A 31 16.57 4.75 1.72
N ALA A 32 16.67 5.76 0.84
CA ALA A 32 16.96 7.14 1.23
C ALA A 32 15.85 7.78 2.08
N GLN A 33 14.65 7.21 2.07
CA GLN A 33 13.51 7.63 2.86
C GLN A 33 13.33 6.79 4.14
N GLY A 34 14.26 5.88 4.42
CA GLY A 34 14.15 4.96 5.55
C GLY A 34 13.19 3.79 5.35
N ASP A 35 12.78 3.51 4.11
CA ASP A 35 11.93 2.37 3.82
C ASP A 35 12.64 1.05 4.12
N ALA A 36 11.90 0.11 4.69
CA ALA A 36 12.22 -1.30 4.62
C ALA A 36 11.78 -1.87 3.26
N ALA A 37 12.34 -3.01 2.88
CA ALA A 37 11.94 -3.74 1.68
C ALA A 37 11.56 -5.18 2.00
N THR A 38 10.68 -5.77 1.21
CA THR A 38 10.44 -7.22 1.25
C THR A 38 11.64 -7.96 0.67
N ARG A 39 11.75 -9.25 0.97
CA ARG A 39 12.71 -10.13 0.29
C ARG A 39 12.32 -10.29 -1.17
N LYS A 40 13.30 -10.63 -2.01
CA LYS A 40 13.05 -11.05 -3.39
C LYS A 40 12.36 -12.41 -3.39
N GLN A 41 11.13 -12.45 -3.84
CA GLN A 41 10.29 -13.65 -3.81
C GLN A 41 9.17 -13.57 -4.84
N ASP A 42 8.43 -14.63 -5.00
CA ASP A 42 7.26 -14.72 -5.86
C ASP A 42 5.99 -14.40 -5.06
N ASP A 43 5.40 -15.36 -4.42
CA ASP A 43 4.11 -15.27 -3.72
C ASP A 43 4.24 -14.99 -2.21
N GLY A 44 5.24 -14.26 -1.80
CA GLY A 44 5.46 -13.97 -0.39
C GLY A 44 5.01 -12.59 0.04
N GLY A 45 5.61 -12.13 1.14
CA GLY A 45 5.36 -10.81 1.71
C GLY A 45 6.41 -10.43 2.74
N SER A 46 6.15 -9.34 3.44
CA SER A 46 6.92 -8.97 4.62
C SER A 46 6.59 -9.93 5.77
N GLU A 47 7.48 -9.98 6.76
CA GLU A 47 7.08 -10.42 8.10
C GLU A 47 6.00 -9.48 8.66
N LEU A 48 5.34 -9.87 9.75
CA LEU A 48 4.40 -8.99 10.44
C LEU A 48 5.11 -7.68 10.80
N ARG A 49 4.55 -6.57 10.32
CA ARG A 49 5.04 -5.22 10.63
C ARG A 49 4.17 -4.63 11.73
N PRO A 50 4.70 -4.48 12.94
CA PRO A 50 3.98 -3.80 14.00
C PRO A 50 3.75 -2.35 13.61
N LEU A 51 2.56 -1.82 13.93
CA LEU A 51 2.19 -0.44 13.73
C LEU A 51 2.37 0.37 15.01
N SER A 52 2.88 1.58 14.89
CA SER A 52 3.05 2.50 16.03
C SER A 52 1.74 2.88 16.70
N ILE A 53 0.66 2.87 15.91
CA ILE A 53 -0.72 3.09 16.37
C ILE A 53 -1.65 2.07 15.73
N PRO A 54 -2.67 1.58 16.45
CA PRO A 54 -3.63 0.63 15.89
C PRO A 54 -4.39 1.25 14.72
N PHE A 55 -4.43 0.57 13.57
CA PHE A 55 -5.17 1.01 12.40
C PHE A 55 -6.60 0.46 12.45
N PRO A 56 -7.63 1.33 12.45
CA PRO A 56 -9.02 0.89 12.46
C PRO A 56 -9.43 0.41 11.06
N PHE A 57 -9.81 -0.85 10.94
CA PHE A 57 -10.25 -1.44 9.68
C PHE A 57 -11.43 -2.38 9.93
N PHE A 58 -12.58 -2.12 9.30
CA PHE A 58 -13.83 -2.88 9.46
C PHE A 58 -14.20 -3.19 10.92
N GLY A 59 -14.19 -2.15 11.75
CA GLY A 59 -14.64 -2.25 13.16
C GLY A 59 -13.65 -2.88 14.14
N ALA A 60 -12.43 -3.18 13.72
CA ALA A 60 -11.36 -3.67 14.59
C ALA A 60 -10.10 -2.82 14.45
N GLY A 61 -9.37 -2.64 15.56
CA GLY A 61 -8.05 -2.03 15.56
C GLY A 61 -6.98 -3.08 15.29
N HIS A 62 -6.14 -2.86 14.28
CA HIS A 62 -5.04 -3.75 13.93
C HIS A 62 -3.70 -3.14 14.35
N THR A 63 -2.92 -3.89 15.12
CA THR A 63 -1.61 -3.47 15.63
C THR A 63 -0.45 -3.88 14.73
N GLY A 64 -0.73 -4.48 13.59
CA GLY A 64 0.26 -4.88 12.60
C GLY A 64 -0.38 -5.21 11.26
N LEU A 65 0.46 -5.28 10.25
CA LEU A 65 0.07 -5.63 8.89
C LEU A 65 1.19 -6.37 8.16
N TYR A 66 0.84 -6.92 7.00
CA TYR A 66 1.75 -7.56 6.05
C TYR A 66 1.68 -6.82 4.72
N VAL A 67 2.83 -6.59 4.09
CA VAL A 67 2.93 -6.10 2.71
C VAL A 67 3.23 -7.29 1.83
N ASN A 68 2.25 -7.71 1.03
CA ASN A 68 2.36 -8.93 0.23
C ASN A 68 2.82 -8.61 -1.20
N ASN A 69 3.60 -9.51 -1.81
CA ASN A 69 4.14 -9.35 -3.16
C ASN A 69 3.07 -8.99 -4.18
N ASN A 70 1.95 -9.68 -4.12
CA ASN A 70 0.88 -9.61 -5.11
C ASN A 70 -0.03 -8.38 -5.00
N GLY A 71 0.51 -7.25 -4.48
CA GLY A 71 -0.19 -5.97 -4.47
C GLY A 71 -1.25 -5.82 -3.39
N ILE A 72 -1.08 -6.51 -2.27
CA ILE A 72 -2.05 -6.56 -1.17
C ILE A 72 -1.38 -6.13 0.14
N ILE A 73 -2.10 -5.33 0.94
CA ILE A 73 -1.84 -5.17 2.37
C ILE A 73 -2.85 -5.99 3.14
N SER A 74 -2.40 -6.80 4.08
CA SER A 74 -3.27 -7.65 4.91
C SER A 74 -3.01 -7.45 6.40
N PHE A 75 -4.05 -7.66 7.25
CA PHE A 75 -3.98 -7.33 8.67
C PHE A 75 -3.97 -8.55 9.61
N LEU A 76 -4.41 -9.71 9.17
CA LEU A 76 -4.52 -10.90 10.02
C LEU A 76 -3.42 -11.93 9.75
N LYS A 77 -3.08 -12.08 8.49
CA LYS A 77 -2.07 -13.04 8.02
C LYS A 77 -1.52 -12.61 6.67
N GLU A 78 -0.37 -13.14 6.31
CA GLU A 78 0.18 -13.04 4.97
C GLU A 78 -0.79 -13.64 3.93
N VAL A 79 -0.84 -13.05 2.75
CA VAL A 79 -1.69 -13.49 1.63
C VAL A 79 -0.81 -13.72 0.41
N SER A 80 -0.48 -14.99 0.18
CA SER A 80 0.34 -15.44 -0.95
C SER A 80 -0.47 -15.67 -2.23
N GLN A 81 -1.79 -15.53 -2.19
CA GLN A 81 -2.65 -15.77 -3.34
C GLN A 81 -2.33 -14.81 -4.49
N PHE A 82 -1.94 -15.36 -5.65
CA PHE A 82 -1.58 -14.60 -6.84
C PHE A 82 -2.78 -14.34 -7.78
N THR A 83 -3.78 -15.23 -7.78
CA THR A 83 -5.00 -15.04 -8.60
C THR A 83 -6.02 -14.21 -7.84
N PRO A 84 -6.41 -13.04 -8.33
CA PRO A 84 -7.47 -12.24 -7.73
C PRO A 84 -8.80 -12.99 -7.71
N VAL A 85 -9.58 -12.76 -6.67
CA VAL A 85 -10.94 -13.26 -6.54
C VAL A 85 -11.88 -12.12 -6.18
N ALA A 86 -13.15 -12.29 -6.53
CA ALA A 86 -14.18 -11.29 -6.24
C ALA A 86 -14.37 -11.13 -4.71
N PHE A 87 -14.63 -9.89 -4.28
CA PHE A 87 -15.08 -9.61 -2.92
C PHE A 87 -16.60 -9.90 -2.78
N PRO A 88 -17.07 -10.34 -1.60
CA PRO A 88 -16.32 -10.51 -0.35
C PRO A 88 -15.49 -11.79 -0.34
N ILE A 89 -14.29 -11.69 0.25
CA ILE A 89 -13.43 -12.84 0.51
C ILE A 89 -13.68 -13.41 1.92
N SER A 90 -12.99 -14.52 2.25
CA SER A 90 -13.18 -15.19 3.55
C SER A 90 -12.88 -14.26 4.74
N LYS A 91 -13.64 -14.42 5.83
CA LYS A 91 -13.57 -13.54 7.02
C LYS A 91 -12.21 -13.53 7.74
N ASP A 92 -11.37 -14.53 7.50
CA ASP A 92 -10.01 -14.62 8.02
C ASP A 92 -8.99 -13.84 7.21
N ARG A 93 -9.45 -13.11 6.18
CA ARG A 93 -8.65 -12.20 5.37
C ARG A 93 -9.22 -10.79 5.45
N ARG A 94 -8.47 -9.88 6.04
CA ARG A 94 -8.75 -8.44 6.04
C ARG A 94 -7.67 -7.77 5.21
N VAL A 95 -8.05 -7.28 4.04
CA VAL A 95 -7.09 -6.84 3.03
C VAL A 95 -7.48 -5.52 2.40
N VAL A 96 -6.46 -4.78 2.00
CA VAL A 96 -6.53 -3.69 1.02
C VAL A 96 -5.82 -4.18 -0.22
N ALA A 97 -6.57 -4.47 -1.28
CA ALA A 97 -6.03 -4.89 -2.56
C ALA A 97 -5.74 -3.65 -3.42
N ALA A 98 -4.53 -3.16 -3.34
CA ALA A 98 -4.08 -1.98 -4.07
C ALA A 98 -4.02 -2.25 -5.58
N PHE A 99 -3.38 -3.35 -5.93
CA PHE A 99 -3.28 -3.85 -7.31
C PHE A 99 -3.02 -5.36 -7.26
N TRP A 100 -4.05 -6.14 -7.00
CA TRP A 100 -3.92 -7.58 -6.85
C TRP A 100 -3.57 -8.24 -8.19
N ALA A 101 -2.34 -8.72 -8.32
CA ALA A 101 -1.82 -9.37 -9.50
C ALA A 101 -0.69 -10.32 -9.10
N ASP A 102 -0.33 -11.23 -9.98
CA ASP A 102 0.77 -12.18 -9.81
C ASP A 102 2.12 -11.48 -10.01
N VAL A 103 2.68 -10.94 -8.92
CA VAL A 103 3.91 -10.16 -8.91
C VAL A 103 5.10 -10.98 -8.45
N ASP A 104 6.11 -11.09 -9.32
CA ASP A 104 7.38 -11.75 -9.03
C ASP A 104 8.54 -10.74 -9.04
N ASN A 105 9.05 -10.37 -7.86
CA ASN A 105 10.18 -9.45 -7.75
C ASN A 105 11.55 -10.13 -7.65
N ARG A 106 11.64 -11.44 -7.90
CA ARG A 106 12.93 -12.15 -7.95
C ARG A 106 13.81 -11.67 -9.08
N ARG A 107 13.21 -11.24 -10.20
CA ARG A 107 13.93 -10.78 -11.40
C ARG A 107 14.16 -9.28 -11.42
N ALA A 108 13.13 -8.50 -11.09
CA ALA A 108 13.23 -7.05 -11.08
C ALA A 108 12.23 -6.43 -10.10
N GLY A 109 12.49 -5.17 -9.76
CA GLY A 109 11.66 -4.36 -8.89
C GLY A 109 11.87 -4.61 -7.40
N GLU A 110 11.38 -3.70 -6.61
CA GLU A 110 11.44 -3.72 -5.16
C GLU A 110 10.05 -3.40 -4.59
N ILE A 111 9.79 -3.89 -3.38
CA ILE A 111 8.58 -3.56 -2.65
C ILE A 111 9.03 -2.89 -1.37
N TYR A 112 8.83 -1.57 -1.31
CA TYR A 112 9.24 -0.72 -0.21
C TYR A 112 8.07 -0.41 0.70
N TYR A 113 8.33 -0.20 2.00
CA TYR A 113 7.27 0.20 2.92
C TYR A 113 7.82 0.87 4.18
N ARG A 114 7.05 1.79 4.74
CA ARG A 114 7.27 2.40 6.06
C ARG A 114 5.99 3.01 6.62
N GLU A 115 6.02 3.30 7.90
CA GLU A 115 5.15 4.31 8.52
C GLU A 115 5.79 5.69 8.42
N SER A 116 4.98 6.74 8.40
CA SER A 116 5.49 8.10 8.50
C SER A 116 4.55 9.01 9.28
N THR A 117 5.15 9.88 10.09
CA THR A 117 4.52 11.01 10.76
C THR A 117 5.20 12.33 10.38
N GLU A 118 6.00 12.31 9.32
CA GLU A 118 6.68 13.48 8.80
C GLU A 118 5.68 14.52 8.30
N GLN A 119 5.82 15.76 8.76
CA GLN A 119 4.87 16.83 8.47
C GLN A 119 4.60 17.01 6.97
N PRO A 120 5.60 17.05 6.06
CA PRO A 120 5.33 17.18 4.62
C PRO A 120 4.50 16.04 4.03
N ILE A 121 4.68 14.80 4.55
CA ILE A 121 3.93 13.61 4.12
C ILE A 121 2.48 13.70 4.62
N LEU A 122 2.26 14.08 5.87
CA LEU A 122 0.93 14.25 6.45
C LEU A 122 0.14 15.37 5.75
N GLU A 123 0.79 16.49 5.44
CA GLU A 123 0.19 17.58 4.70
C GLU A 123 -0.21 17.15 3.28
N ARG A 124 0.66 16.42 2.59
CA ARG A 124 0.33 15.87 1.27
C ARG A 124 -0.86 14.91 1.38
N ALA A 125 -0.84 13.96 2.31
CA ALA A 125 -1.94 13.01 2.51
C ALA A 125 -3.26 13.73 2.80
N SER A 126 -3.22 14.78 3.61
CA SER A 126 -4.40 15.58 3.92
C SER A 126 -4.96 16.29 2.68
N ARG A 127 -4.08 16.88 1.85
CA ARG A 127 -4.49 17.50 0.58
C ARG A 127 -5.07 16.49 -0.40
N ASP A 128 -4.41 15.33 -0.56
CA ASP A 128 -4.87 14.29 -1.47
C ASP A 128 -6.26 13.80 -1.07
N ILE A 129 -6.49 13.55 0.22
CA ILE A 129 -7.82 13.15 0.71
C ILE A 129 -8.85 14.24 0.48
N ALA A 130 -8.55 15.50 0.79
CA ALA A 130 -9.48 16.62 0.55
C ALA A 130 -9.82 16.80 -0.93
N GLN A 131 -8.86 16.52 -1.82
CA GLN A 131 -9.04 16.62 -3.27
C GLN A 131 -9.89 15.48 -3.85
N TYR A 132 -9.59 14.23 -3.47
CA TYR A 132 -10.20 13.05 -4.06
C TYR A 132 -11.45 12.56 -3.32
N PHE A 133 -11.65 13.02 -2.09
CA PHE A 133 -12.79 12.70 -1.24
C PHE A 133 -13.41 14.00 -0.71
N PRO A 134 -14.10 14.77 -1.56
CA PRO A 134 -14.61 16.11 -1.21
C PRO A 134 -15.63 16.09 -0.07
N GLU A 135 -16.18 14.96 0.28
CA GLU A 135 -17.02 14.76 1.47
C GLU A 135 -16.24 14.83 2.80
N PHE A 136 -14.91 14.81 2.75
CA PHE A 136 -14.02 14.93 3.92
C PHE A 136 -13.09 16.15 3.85
N PRO A 137 -13.59 17.37 3.64
CA PRO A 137 -12.74 18.54 3.39
C PRO A 137 -11.89 18.96 4.59
N GLY A 138 -12.26 18.53 5.79
CA GLY A 138 -11.53 18.80 7.04
C GLY A 138 -10.63 17.63 7.48
N PHE A 139 -10.35 16.69 6.60
CA PHE A 139 -9.46 15.58 6.93
C PHE A 139 -8.05 16.08 7.24
N SER A 140 -7.47 15.57 8.33
CA SER A 140 -6.09 15.85 8.72
C SER A 140 -5.40 14.54 9.06
N ALA A 141 -4.46 14.15 8.22
CA ALA A 141 -3.65 12.96 8.45
C ALA A 141 -2.77 13.13 9.70
N GLN A 142 -2.75 12.14 10.56
CA GLN A 142 -1.89 12.10 11.74
C GLN A 142 -0.80 11.02 11.62
N TRP A 143 -0.99 10.12 10.70
CA TRP A 143 -0.13 8.98 10.43
C TRP A 143 -0.45 8.44 9.04
N VAL A 144 0.55 7.93 8.35
CA VAL A 144 0.40 7.22 7.07
C VAL A 144 1.23 5.95 7.07
N PHE A 145 0.77 4.95 6.34
CA PHE A 145 1.58 3.81 5.93
C PHE A 145 1.77 3.88 4.42
N ILE A 146 3.02 3.85 3.97
CA ILE A 146 3.39 3.92 2.55
C ILE A 146 3.90 2.55 2.14
N ALA A 147 3.33 1.99 1.09
CA ALA A 147 3.83 0.79 0.44
C ALA A 147 3.94 1.05 -1.07
N THR A 148 5.09 0.74 -1.65
CA THR A 148 5.40 1.03 -3.04
C THR A 148 5.93 -0.20 -3.75
N TRP A 149 5.21 -0.67 -4.75
CA TRP A 149 5.66 -1.69 -5.69
C TRP A 149 6.39 -0.97 -6.82
N TYR A 150 7.72 -0.96 -6.74
CA TYR A 150 8.55 -0.19 -7.67
C TYR A 150 9.14 -1.09 -8.75
N ARG A 151 8.76 -0.87 -10.00
CA ARG A 151 9.27 -1.58 -11.20
C ARG A 151 9.23 -3.10 -11.05
N VAL A 152 8.25 -3.62 -10.34
CA VAL A 152 8.05 -5.06 -10.17
C VAL A 152 7.61 -5.69 -11.48
N THR A 153 7.99 -6.95 -11.70
CA THR A 153 7.52 -7.75 -12.82
C THR A 153 6.40 -8.69 -12.38
N PHE A 154 5.62 -9.17 -13.33
CA PHE A 154 4.66 -10.25 -13.11
C PHE A 154 5.36 -11.60 -13.34
N PHE A 155 4.78 -12.66 -12.80
CA PHE A 155 5.29 -14.03 -12.97
C PHE A 155 5.46 -14.39 -14.45
N GLY A 156 6.64 -14.86 -14.83
CA GLY A 156 6.98 -15.15 -16.23
C GLY A 156 7.30 -13.94 -17.08
N GLY A 157 7.18 -12.72 -16.56
CA GLY A 157 7.57 -11.50 -17.27
C GLY A 157 9.08 -11.37 -17.41
N SER A 158 9.53 -10.72 -18.50
CA SER A 158 10.91 -10.23 -18.65
C SER A 158 10.98 -8.77 -18.22
N SER A 159 12.02 -8.42 -17.49
CA SER A 159 12.37 -7.01 -17.20
C SER A 159 12.66 -6.23 -18.47
#